data_fad783d0ea2555de9eb748542f20abdd
#
_entry.id   fad783d0ea2555de9eb748542f20abdd
#
_cell.length_a   1.000
_cell.length_b   1.000
_cell.length_c   1.000
_cell.angle_alpha   90.00
_cell.angle_beta   90.00
_cell.angle_gamma   90.00
#
_symmetry.space_group_name_H-M   'P 1'
#
loop_
_entity.id
_entity.type
_entity.pdbx_description
1 polymer ?
#
loop_
_entity_poly.entity_id
_entity_poly.type
_entity_poly.pdbx_seq_one_letter_code
_entity_poly.pdbx_strand_id
1 'polypeptide(L)'
;MLVTGHDHPSCPVYPVLMTRAKSWTGISAVIIAAPFLSTGTVVTASAVDAAGTPKAVGSWSMVPQSKDANDDGFIDGDGGVPASGALSLKPSATFVGAGNFIAQPNERLIDGSLSWYLDSAGFPVTLNACKSKGDTFSWTVQRGGKIVERVPSTKLSKKKCKSTIKLPEGLHSLTLTVRSGNKVKRQSMVANISNYLMVVMGDSYSSGEGNPRNVNAWLKNRISSFDPYWDEDQCNRSVHGAPAQAALKLERSSKQTSVTLVDVSCSGATVAKGILGSQYRGLPTQIESVSEIVGDREIDAVVMTIGGNDVGFATILTTCALQANCPLTEATSAPLSSFPTIAAGVQDLTAGLASSYAAINTCFTDSSCEGTQGQKLPGLSLGKKGSVFLNSYPDLARSQTGDVCSYITITEEDFRWAQDSILNPNPTNPFAYRTTRGATVPLSNSAGSLNGAVANTATLGWQPIMGTWIDTGTEPTGHGVCAGNQSWIFGLTGFSGFTSGSFHPNPLGLAEMGGIIYREMMASGF
;
A
#
# COMPACT_ATOMS: atom_id res chain seq x y z
N MET A 1 -57.17 -14.23 -0.16
CA MET A 1 -57.59 -13.36 0.94
C MET A 1 -56.60 -12.21 1.02
N LEU A 2 -57.09 -11.01 0.76
CA LEU A 2 -56.32 -9.74 0.76
C LEU A 2 -55.85 -9.36 2.16
N VAL A 3 -54.61 -8.85 2.31
CA VAL A 3 -54.24 -7.89 3.33
C VAL A 3 -53.12 -7.02 2.74
N THR A 4 -53.45 -5.86 2.31
CA THR A 4 -53.15 -4.46 2.62
C THR A 4 -51.72 -4.11 3.01
N GLY A 5 -51.21 -3.13 2.25
CA GLY A 5 -49.89 -2.49 2.33
C GLY A 5 -49.69 -1.63 3.59
N HIS A 6 -48.44 -1.35 3.85
CA HIS A 6 -48.04 -0.25 4.70
C HIS A 6 -46.93 0.59 4.01
N ASP A 7 -47.23 1.87 4.01
CA ASP A 7 -46.43 2.96 3.43
C ASP A 7 -45.08 3.15 4.12
N HIS A 8 -44.04 3.41 3.33
CA HIS A 8 -42.77 3.94 3.81
C HIS A 8 -42.81 5.46 3.79
N PRO A 9 -42.33 6.14 4.82
CA PRO A 9 -42.14 7.59 4.78
C PRO A 9 -40.85 7.96 4.06
N SER A 10 -40.99 8.84 3.09
CA SER A 10 -39.93 9.49 2.32
C SER A 10 -39.14 10.48 3.19
N CYS A 11 -37.80 10.40 3.14
CA CYS A 11 -36.88 11.41 3.67
C CYS A 11 -36.85 12.67 2.78
N PRO A 12 -36.77 13.87 3.35
CA PRO A 12 -36.72 15.12 2.59
C PRO A 12 -35.30 15.42 2.09
N VAL A 13 -35.24 15.77 0.81
CA VAL A 13 -34.04 16.32 0.15
C VAL A 13 -33.95 17.80 0.47
N TYR A 14 -32.83 18.25 1.05
CA TYR A 14 -32.51 19.67 1.20
C TYR A 14 -31.72 20.18 -0.01
N PRO A 15 -32.09 21.30 -0.62
CA PRO A 15 -31.30 21.89 -1.69
C PRO A 15 -30.18 22.79 -1.12
N VAL A 16 -28.98 22.61 -1.61
CA VAL A 16 -27.84 23.48 -1.37
C VAL A 16 -27.96 24.70 -2.25
N LEU A 17 -28.12 25.88 -1.64
CA LEU A 17 -28.12 27.17 -2.29
C LEU A 17 -26.66 27.60 -2.61
N MET A 18 -26.33 27.63 -3.90
CA MET A 18 -25.14 28.34 -4.38
C MET A 18 -25.43 29.82 -4.53
N THR A 19 -24.80 30.66 -3.73
CA THR A 19 -24.79 32.11 -3.92
C THR A 19 -23.72 32.54 -4.92
N ARG A 20 -24.17 33.07 -6.05
CA ARG A 20 -23.34 33.76 -7.05
C ARG A 20 -22.98 35.15 -6.54
N ALA A 21 -21.71 35.48 -6.48
CA ALA A 21 -21.22 36.83 -6.31
C ALA A 21 -21.30 37.60 -7.65
N LYS A 22 -21.93 38.76 -7.63
CA LYS A 22 -22.07 39.66 -8.77
C LYS A 22 -20.80 40.52 -8.94
N SER A 23 -20.35 40.61 -10.18
CA SER A 23 -19.35 41.54 -10.67
C SER A 23 -19.86 42.98 -10.63
N TRP A 24 -19.01 43.91 -10.25
CA TRP A 24 -19.23 45.34 -10.44
C TRP A 24 -18.39 45.82 -11.62
N THR A 25 -19.09 46.42 -12.57
CA THR A 25 -18.52 47.11 -13.75
C THR A 25 -18.55 48.62 -13.54
N GLY A 26 -17.47 49.26 -13.96
CA GLY A 26 -17.55 50.51 -14.70
C GLY A 26 -17.35 51.82 -13.95
N ILE A 27 -16.25 52.50 -14.24
CA ILE A 27 -16.23 53.97 -14.38
C ILE A 27 -15.33 54.29 -15.57
N SER A 28 -15.92 54.84 -16.62
CA SER A 28 -15.24 55.41 -17.77
C SER A 28 -14.89 56.87 -17.50
N ALA A 29 -13.65 57.27 -17.65
CA ALA A 29 -13.23 58.66 -17.71
C ALA A 29 -12.93 59.04 -19.17
N VAL A 30 -13.67 59.98 -19.67
CA VAL A 30 -13.48 60.61 -20.97
C VAL A 30 -12.45 61.74 -20.81
N ILE A 31 -11.35 61.68 -21.55
CA ILE A 31 -10.42 62.80 -21.70
C ILE A 31 -10.42 63.23 -23.18
N ILE A 32 -10.77 64.47 -23.40
CA ILE A 32 -10.81 65.17 -24.67
C ILE A 32 -9.37 65.55 -25.08
N ALA A 33 -8.95 65.15 -26.28
CA ALA A 33 -7.65 65.52 -26.85
C ALA A 33 -7.83 66.66 -27.86
N ALA A 34 -7.03 67.71 -27.72
CA ALA A 34 -6.85 68.74 -28.74
C ALA A 34 -5.56 68.46 -29.52
N PRO A 35 -5.50 68.77 -30.83
CA PRO A 35 -4.32 68.43 -31.63
C PRO A 35 -3.30 69.57 -31.65
N PHE A 36 -2.03 69.25 -31.42
CA PHE A 36 -0.90 70.05 -31.83
C PHE A 36 -0.08 69.29 -32.89
N LEU A 37 -0.08 69.87 -34.11
CA LEU A 37 0.85 69.44 -35.16
C LEU A 37 2.25 70.04 -34.83
N SER A 38 3.25 69.15 -34.68
CA SER A 38 4.66 69.52 -34.86
C SER A 38 5.37 68.42 -35.64
N THR A 39 5.89 68.77 -36.77
CA THR A 39 6.74 67.94 -37.62
C THR A 39 8.08 67.75 -36.96
N GLY A 40 8.27 66.57 -36.39
CA GLY A 40 9.56 66.14 -35.85
C GLY A 40 9.95 64.83 -36.50
N THR A 41 11.11 64.79 -37.08
CA THR A 41 11.79 63.62 -37.67
C THR A 41 11.75 62.45 -36.67
N VAL A 42 11.05 61.36 -37.04
CA VAL A 42 11.03 60.13 -36.25
C VAL A 42 12.34 59.39 -36.47
N VAL A 43 13.25 59.57 -35.48
CA VAL A 43 14.33 58.58 -35.28
C VAL A 43 13.66 57.37 -34.65
N THR A 44 13.49 56.29 -35.43
CA THR A 44 13.08 54.99 -34.89
C THR A 44 14.20 54.48 -33.98
N ALA A 45 14.13 54.83 -32.71
CA ALA A 45 14.85 54.11 -31.67
C ALA A 45 14.20 52.70 -31.60
N SER A 46 14.93 51.68 -32.04
CA SER A 46 14.56 50.31 -31.76
C SER A 46 14.26 50.21 -30.27
N ALA A 47 13.02 49.95 -29.93
CA ALA A 47 12.65 49.69 -28.56
C ALA A 47 13.47 48.47 -28.10
N VAL A 48 14.52 48.73 -27.34
CA VAL A 48 15.19 47.71 -26.55
C VAL A 48 14.12 47.32 -25.53
N ASP A 49 13.49 46.17 -25.75
CA ASP A 49 12.57 45.56 -24.81
C ASP A 49 13.22 45.66 -23.42
N ALA A 50 12.63 46.43 -22.54
CA ALA A 50 13.10 46.57 -21.17
C ALA A 50 12.91 45.22 -20.52
N ALA A 51 13.99 44.42 -20.53
CA ALA A 51 14.00 43.09 -19.96
C ALA A 51 13.48 43.19 -18.52
N GLY A 52 12.31 42.60 -18.28
CA GLY A 52 11.64 42.64 -16.99
C GLY A 52 12.54 42.12 -15.87
N THR A 53 12.33 42.57 -14.65
CA THR A 53 13.12 42.07 -13.51
C THR A 53 12.85 40.57 -13.33
N PRO A 54 13.88 39.71 -13.40
CA PRO A 54 13.67 38.27 -13.26
C PRO A 54 13.23 37.94 -11.84
N LYS A 55 12.33 36.93 -11.72
CA LYS A 55 11.88 36.37 -10.45
C LYS A 55 12.22 34.89 -10.43
N ALA A 56 13.01 34.43 -9.46
CA ALA A 56 13.29 33.02 -9.24
C ALA A 56 12.30 32.48 -8.20
N VAL A 57 11.47 31.51 -8.61
CA VAL A 57 10.54 30.76 -7.73
C VAL A 57 10.65 29.30 -8.13
N GLY A 58 11.43 28.57 -7.36
CA GLY A 58 11.69 27.16 -7.55
C GLY A 58 10.95 26.29 -6.53
N SER A 59 10.71 25.06 -6.90
CA SER A 59 10.30 23.98 -6.02
C SER A 59 10.87 22.67 -6.56
N TRP A 60 10.81 21.64 -5.74
CA TRP A 60 11.21 20.30 -6.14
C TRP A 60 10.21 19.26 -5.62
N SER A 61 10.23 18.10 -6.24
CA SER A 61 9.45 16.94 -5.79
C SER A 61 10.15 15.66 -6.20
N MET A 62 9.96 14.60 -5.45
CA MET A 62 10.25 13.24 -5.93
C MET A 62 9.34 12.93 -7.12
N VAL A 63 9.77 12.05 -7.99
CA VAL A 63 8.88 11.48 -9.00
C VAL A 63 8.17 10.30 -8.34
N PRO A 64 6.83 10.31 -8.27
CA PRO A 64 6.09 9.17 -7.72
C PRO A 64 6.40 7.91 -8.50
N GLN A 65 6.59 6.83 -7.77
CA GLN A 65 6.82 5.54 -8.35
C GLN A 65 5.50 4.81 -8.61
N SER A 66 4.60 4.88 -7.65
CA SER A 66 3.24 4.39 -7.78
C SER A 66 2.35 5.45 -8.42
N LYS A 67 1.52 5.02 -9.36
CA LYS A 67 0.56 5.88 -10.04
C LYS A 67 -0.86 5.41 -9.71
N ASP A 68 -1.74 6.38 -9.61
CA ASP A 68 -3.18 6.19 -9.54
C ASP A 68 -3.76 7.38 -10.31
N ALA A 69 -3.83 7.21 -11.63
CA ALA A 69 -4.19 8.28 -12.56
C ALA A 69 -5.69 8.52 -12.62
N ASN A 70 -6.48 7.50 -12.29
CA ASN A 70 -7.95 7.56 -12.24
C ASN A 70 -8.48 7.93 -10.86
N ASP A 71 -7.59 8.06 -9.85
CA ASP A 71 -7.89 8.43 -8.46
C ASP A 71 -8.89 7.47 -7.78
N ASP A 72 -8.78 6.17 -8.11
CA ASP A 72 -9.62 5.12 -7.49
C ASP A 72 -9.04 4.54 -6.20
N GLY A 73 -7.86 4.99 -5.79
CA GLY A 73 -7.18 4.54 -4.57
C GLY A 73 -6.29 3.31 -4.77
N PHE A 74 -6.17 2.80 -5.99
CA PHE A 74 -5.32 1.65 -6.31
C PHE A 74 -4.14 2.04 -7.19
N ILE A 75 -3.06 1.27 -7.09
CA ILE A 75 -1.89 1.49 -7.95
C ILE A 75 -2.24 1.05 -9.38
N ASP A 76 -2.12 1.97 -10.34
CA ASP A 76 -2.22 1.65 -11.75
C ASP A 76 -1.06 0.72 -12.16
N GLY A 77 -1.37 -0.25 -13.02
CA GLY A 77 -0.35 -1.02 -13.70
C GLY A 77 0.39 -0.19 -14.77
N ASP A 78 1.41 -0.80 -15.39
CA ASP A 78 2.06 -0.21 -16.57
C ASP A 78 1.04 0.07 -17.66
N GLY A 79 0.82 1.35 -17.92
CA GLY A 79 -0.05 1.79 -19.01
C GLY A 79 -1.47 2.14 -18.60
N GLY A 80 -1.82 2.06 -17.30
CA GLY A 80 -3.19 2.23 -16.81
C GLY A 80 -4.09 1.06 -17.24
N VAL A 81 -5.07 0.71 -16.42
CA VAL A 81 -6.12 -0.21 -16.86
C VAL A 81 -6.89 0.50 -17.96
N PRO A 82 -6.91 -0.01 -19.21
CA PRO A 82 -7.77 0.58 -20.22
C PRO A 82 -9.20 0.54 -19.70
N ALA A 83 -9.91 1.66 -19.72
CA ALA A 83 -11.32 1.74 -19.37
C ALA A 83 -12.23 0.76 -20.15
N SER A 84 -11.67 0.00 -21.06
CA SER A 84 -12.34 -0.92 -21.99
C SER A 84 -12.07 -2.40 -21.77
N GLY A 85 -11.61 -2.84 -20.59
CA GLY A 85 -11.65 -4.27 -20.24
C GLY A 85 -10.80 -5.24 -21.09
N ALA A 86 -10.01 -4.74 -22.02
CA ALA A 86 -9.10 -5.54 -22.85
C ALA A 86 -7.68 -5.43 -22.28
N LEU A 87 -7.41 -6.15 -21.19
CA LEU A 87 -6.07 -6.30 -20.63
C LEU A 87 -5.28 -7.29 -21.48
N SER A 88 -4.55 -6.80 -22.44
CA SER A 88 -3.51 -7.54 -23.16
C SER A 88 -2.12 -7.23 -22.60
N LEU A 89 -1.96 -7.33 -21.31
CA LEU A 89 -0.64 -7.28 -20.70
C LEU A 89 -0.34 -8.68 -20.15
N LYS A 90 0.14 -9.56 -21.01
CA LYS A 90 0.89 -10.72 -20.51
C LYS A 90 2.03 -10.17 -19.67
N PRO A 91 2.23 -10.65 -18.42
CA PRO A 91 3.45 -10.39 -17.69
C PRO A 91 4.61 -10.64 -18.66
N SER A 92 5.56 -9.74 -18.73
CA SER A 92 6.73 -9.94 -19.57
C SER A 92 7.34 -11.28 -19.19
N ALA A 93 7.32 -12.25 -20.13
CA ALA A 93 7.82 -13.60 -19.93
C ALA A 93 9.34 -13.68 -19.67
N THR A 94 9.98 -12.55 -19.45
CA THR A 94 11.43 -12.40 -19.23
C THR A 94 11.83 -12.31 -17.77
N PHE A 95 10.88 -12.34 -16.83
CA PHE A 95 11.22 -12.41 -15.43
C PHE A 95 11.40 -13.87 -15.01
N VAL A 96 12.57 -14.42 -15.27
CA VAL A 96 12.97 -15.75 -14.82
C VAL A 96 13.79 -15.59 -13.56
N GLY A 97 13.23 -16.00 -12.45
CA GLY A 97 13.94 -16.03 -11.19
C GLY A 97 13.26 -15.21 -10.14
N ALA A 98 13.78 -14.57 -9.27
CA ALA A 98 13.35 -13.87 -8.09
C ALA A 98 11.96 -13.26 -8.18
N GLY A 99 11.21 -13.40 -7.11
CA GLY A 99 9.81 -13.01 -7.01
C GLY A 99 9.47 -11.69 -7.67
N ASN A 100 8.44 -11.68 -8.45
CA ASN A 100 7.93 -10.49 -9.10
C ASN A 100 7.44 -9.51 -8.04
N PHE A 101 7.89 -8.27 -8.11
CA PHE A 101 7.30 -7.20 -7.33
C PHE A 101 6.17 -6.61 -8.16
N ILE A 102 5.02 -6.90 -7.75
CA ILE A 102 3.84 -6.82 -8.54
C ILE A 102 3.28 -5.45 -8.65
N ALA A 103 3.33 -4.68 -7.60
CA ALA A 103 2.78 -3.35 -7.59
C ALA A 103 3.69 -2.31 -8.26
N GLN A 104 4.89 -2.72 -8.69
CA GLN A 104 5.92 -1.82 -9.20
C GLN A 104 6.55 -2.34 -10.48
N PRO A 105 5.83 -2.33 -11.61
CA PRO A 105 6.39 -2.80 -12.88
C PRO A 105 7.65 -2.03 -13.30
N ASN A 106 7.81 -0.78 -12.87
CA ASN A 106 9.02 0.02 -13.14
C ASN A 106 10.24 -0.45 -12.35
N GLU A 107 10.06 -1.26 -11.33
CA GLU A 107 11.12 -1.85 -10.50
C GLU A 107 11.62 -3.18 -11.03
N ARG A 108 11.13 -3.62 -12.17
CA ARG A 108 11.55 -4.87 -12.81
C ARG A 108 12.96 -4.77 -13.33
N LEU A 109 13.57 -5.94 -13.53
CA LEU A 109 14.77 -6.04 -14.37
C LEU A 109 14.44 -5.59 -15.79
N ILE A 110 15.15 -4.56 -16.25
CA ILE A 110 15.12 -4.12 -17.63
C ILE A 110 16.43 -4.60 -18.25
N ASP A 111 16.32 -5.41 -19.29
CA ASP A 111 17.48 -6.00 -19.99
C ASP A 111 18.48 -6.71 -19.05
N GLY A 112 17.97 -7.39 -18.02
CA GLY A 112 18.78 -8.09 -17.03
C GLY A 112 19.42 -7.20 -15.97
N SER A 113 19.13 -5.90 -15.96
CA SER A 113 19.61 -4.95 -14.96
C SER A 113 18.47 -4.50 -14.04
N LEU A 114 18.75 -4.33 -12.75
CA LEU A 114 17.81 -3.77 -11.80
C LEU A 114 17.39 -2.36 -12.23
N SER A 115 16.13 -2.04 -12.05
CA SER A 115 15.63 -0.69 -12.21
C SER A 115 16.39 0.26 -11.28
N TRP A 116 16.65 1.48 -11.76
CA TRP A 116 17.33 2.50 -10.97
C TRP A 116 16.59 2.92 -9.69
N TYR A 117 15.34 2.53 -9.50
CA TYR A 117 14.62 2.70 -8.25
C TYR A 117 15.15 1.78 -7.13
N LEU A 118 15.63 0.60 -7.48
CA LEU A 118 16.29 -0.30 -6.53
C LEU A 118 17.78 0.04 -6.40
N ASP A 119 18.35 0.75 -7.38
CA ASP A 119 19.73 1.22 -7.36
C ASP A 119 19.85 2.46 -6.48
N SER A 120 20.65 2.35 -5.42
CA SER A 120 20.98 3.46 -4.53
C SER A 120 21.75 4.62 -5.21
N ALA A 121 22.15 4.47 -6.47
CA ALA A 121 22.88 5.49 -7.24
C ALA A 121 22.07 6.77 -7.49
N GLY A 122 20.74 6.74 -7.36
CA GLY A 122 19.95 7.95 -7.41
C GLY A 122 18.50 7.75 -7.81
N PHE A 123 17.65 8.60 -7.27
CA PHE A 123 16.21 8.63 -7.48
C PHE A 123 15.81 9.83 -8.33
N PRO A 124 14.72 9.75 -9.13
CA PRO A 124 14.30 10.85 -9.98
C PRO A 124 13.68 11.96 -9.16
N VAL A 125 14.16 13.16 -9.41
CA VAL A 125 13.71 14.39 -8.77
C VAL A 125 13.30 15.39 -9.84
N THR A 126 12.10 15.91 -9.75
CA THR A 126 11.61 16.99 -10.61
C THR A 126 11.96 18.32 -9.98
N LEU A 127 12.78 19.11 -10.67
CA LEU A 127 13.07 20.51 -10.38
C LEU A 127 12.09 21.38 -11.17
N ASN A 128 11.39 22.29 -10.50
CA ASN A 128 10.30 23.06 -11.07
C ASN A 128 10.55 24.57 -10.93
N ALA A 129 10.66 25.26 -12.06
CA ALA A 129 10.83 26.71 -12.16
C ALA A 129 9.58 27.42 -12.76
N CYS A 130 8.44 26.74 -12.90
CA CYS A 130 7.26 27.23 -13.64
C CYS A 130 6.61 28.49 -13.06
N LYS A 131 6.85 28.81 -11.79
CA LYS A 131 6.40 30.03 -11.15
C LYS A 131 7.38 31.19 -11.28
N SER A 132 8.52 30.98 -11.92
CA SER A 132 9.55 31.99 -12.19
C SER A 132 9.13 32.90 -13.35
N LYS A 133 9.77 34.09 -13.41
CA LYS A 133 9.66 35.04 -14.53
C LYS A 133 11.06 35.37 -15.04
N GLY A 134 11.28 35.30 -16.34
CA GLY A 134 12.55 35.56 -17.00
C GLY A 134 12.61 34.82 -18.35
N ASP A 135 13.76 34.90 -19.01
CA ASP A 135 13.97 34.33 -20.35
C ASP A 135 14.50 32.91 -20.29
N THR A 136 15.42 32.66 -19.34
CA THR A 136 16.04 31.34 -19.15
C THR A 136 16.15 30.99 -17.67
N PHE A 137 16.26 29.69 -17.42
CA PHE A 137 16.54 29.15 -16.08
C PHE A 137 17.61 28.07 -16.16
N SER A 138 18.29 27.86 -15.05
CA SER A 138 19.23 26.75 -14.84
C SER A 138 19.23 26.32 -13.38
N TRP A 139 19.64 25.09 -13.11
CA TRP A 139 19.81 24.60 -11.75
C TRP A 139 21.23 24.15 -11.49
N THR A 140 21.70 24.37 -10.27
CA THR A 140 22.93 23.80 -9.72
C THR A 140 22.57 23.03 -8.47
N VAL A 141 23.00 21.77 -8.39
CA VAL A 141 22.80 20.88 -7.25
C VAL A 141 24.13 20.61 -6.59
N GLN A 142 24.16 20.75 -5.28
CA GLN A 142 25.35 20.49 -4.47
C GLN A 142 25.04 19.48 -3.35
N ARG A 143 26.03 18.65 -3.02
CA ARG A 143 26.03 17.75 -1.87
C ARG A 143 27.36 17.94 -1.13
N GLY A 144 27.29 18.23 0.18
CA GLY A 144 28.50 18.51 0.95
C GLY A 144 29.37 19.66 0.37
N GLY A 145 28.73 20.69 -0.21
CA GLY A 145 29.40 21.82 -0.85
C GLY A 145 29.98 21.57 -2.25
N LYS A 146 30.00 20.31 -2.72
CA LYS A 146 30.45 19.95 -4.07
C LYS A 146 29.30 19.92 -5.04
N ILE A 147 29.51 20.41 -6.26
CA ILE A 147 28.49 20.31 -7.32
C ILE A 147 28.43 18.86 -7.79
N VAL A 148 27.23 18.28 -7.70
CA VAL A 148 26.95 16.91 -8.14
C VAL A 148 26.13 16.86 -9.42
N GLU A 149 25.34 17.92 -9.72
CA GLU A 149 24.53 17.95 -10.94
C GLU A 149 24.30 19.39 -11.42
N ARG A 150 24.16 19.58 -12.73
CA ARG A 150 23.83 20.85 -13.36
C ARG A 150 22.76 20.66 -14.43
N VAL A 151 21.65 21.38 -14.30
CA VAL A 151 20.71 21.55 -15.40
C VAL A 151 21.14 22.78 -16.19
N PRO A 152 21.48 22.62 -17.48
CA PRO A 152 21.97 23.73 -18.31
C PRO A 152 20.89 24.80 -18.48
N SER A 153 21.36 25.99 -18.91
CA SER A 153 20.44 27.12 -19.16
C SER A 153 19.45 26.77 -20.26
N THR A 154 18.18 26.82 -19.92
CA THR A 154 17.06 26.44 -20.80
C THR A 154 16.09 27.61 -20.90
N LYS A 155 15.47 27.83 -22.08
CA LYS A 155 14.43 28.85 -22.27
C LYS A 155 13.24 28.57 -21.37
N LEU A 156 12.87 29.55 -20.54
CA LEU A 156 11.73 29.43 -19.63
C LEU A 156 10.41 29.63 -20.38
N SER A 157 9.54 28.65 -20.31
CA SER A 157 8.18 28.73 -20.86
C SER A 157 7.23 27.83 -20.06
N LYS A 158 5.90 28.02 -20.22
CA LYS A 158 4.91 27.16 -19.56
C LYS A 158 5.08 25.66 -19.86
N LYS A 159 5.63 25.33 -21.03
CA LYS A 159 5.88 23.94 -21.44
C LYS A 159 7.30 23.44 -21.10
N LYS A 160 8.24 24.35 -20.89
CA LYS A 160 9.66 24.05 -20.61
C LYS A 160 10.09 24.79 -19.35
N CYS A 161 9.66 24.32 -18.20
CA CYS A 161 9.97 24.93 -16.89
C CYS A 161 10.26 23.88 -15.81
N LYS A 162 10.26 22.59 -16.19
CA LYS A 162 10.61 21.48 -15.31
C LYS A 162 11.81 20.73 -15.89
N SER A 163 12.58 20.13 -15.01
CA SER A 163 13.68 19.23 -15.35
C SER A 163 13.69 18.06 -14.38
N THR A 164 13.84 16.85 -14.88
CA THR A 164 14.01 15.65 -14.03
C THR A 164 15.46 15.26 -14.05
N ILE A 165 16.03 15.04 -12.88
CA ILE A 165 17.42 14.61 -12.66
C ILE A 165 17.43 13.44 -11.69
N LYS A 166 18.53 12.68 -11.63
CA LYS A 166 18.75 11.66 -10.61
C LYS A 166 19.62 12.21 -9.47
N LEU A 167 19.21 11.97 -8.24
CA LEU A 167 19.98 12.35 -7.05
C LEU A 167 20.02 11.19 -6.06
N PRO A 168 21.19 10.88 -5.50
CA PRO A 168 21.28 9.90 -4.42
C PRO A 168 20.58 10.43 -3.17
N GLU A 169 20.22 9.54 -2.27
CA GLU A 169 19.59 9.90 -1.00
C GLU A 169 20.44 10.84 -0.16
N GLY A 170 19.77 11.64 0.66
CA GLY A 170 20.35 12.58 1.60
C GLY A 170 20.16 14.05 1.24
N LEU A 171 20.86 14.92 1.96
CA LEU A 171 20.72 16.37 1.86
C LEU A 171 21.45 16.95 0.65
N HIS A 172 20.72 17.74 -0.13
CA HIS A 172 21.22 18.48 -1.29
C HIS A 172 20.85 19.96 -1.18
N SER A 173 21.71 20.82 -1.69
CA SER A 173 21.42 22.23 -1.91
C SER A 173 21.08 22.45 -3.37
N LEU A 174 19.88 22.95 -3.64
CA LEU A 174 19.36 23.23 -4.98
C LEU A 174 19.38 24.74 -5.20
N THR A 175 20.07 25.22 -6.23
CA THR A 175 20.07 26.65 -6.59
C THR A 175 19.47 26.84 -7.97
N LEU A 176 18.30 27.50 -8.01
CA LEU A 176 17.68 27.99 -9.23
C LEU A 176 18.29 29.34 -9.60
N THR A 177 18.71 29.48 -10.85
CA THR A 177 19.14 30.76 -11.44
C THR A 177 18.22 31.10 -12.58
N VAL A 178 17.59 32.29 -12.53
CA VAL A 178 16.72 32.83 -13.60
C VAL A 178 17.37 34.09 -14.16
N ARG A 179 17.38 34.21 -15.49
CA ARG A 179 17.97 35.34 -16.21
C ARG A 179 16.93 36.03 -17.09
N SER A 180 17.05 37.36 -17.23
CA SER A 180 16.34 38.16 -18.21
C SER A 180 17.29 39.23 -18.72
N GLY A 181 17.77 39.08 -19.97
CA GLY A 181 18.91 39.83 -20.49
C GLY A 181 20.13 39.67 -19.57
N ASN A 182 20.70 40.79 -19.12
CA ASN A 182 21.86 40.81 -18.21
C ASN A 182 21.48 40.68 -16.72
N LYS A 183 20.19 40.71 -16.38
CA LYS A 183 19.71 40.62 -14.99
C LYS A 183 19.64 39.16 -14.55
N VAL A 184 19.99 38.88 -13.29
CA VAL A 184 20.02 37.54 -12.72
C VAL A 184 19.33 37.55 -11.35
N LYS A 185 18.49 36.55 -11.12
CA LYS A 185 17.91 36.28 -9.79
C LYS A 185 18.17 34.81 -9.42
N ARG A 186 18.52 34.55 -8.17
CA ARG A 186 18.75 33.20 -7.65
C ARG A 186 17.83 32.92 -6.47
N GLN A 187 17.51 31.64 -6.31
CA GLN A 187 16.85 31.08 -5.12
C GLN A 187 17.53 29.77 -4.78
N SER A 188 17.94 29.63 -3.52
CA SER A 188 18.48 28.37 -2.99
C SER A 188 17.47 27.72 -2.05
N MET A 189 17.47 26.40 -2.00
CA MET A 189 16.65 25.59 -1.11
C MET A 189 17.36 24.30 -0.78
N VAL A 190 17.01 23.68 0.34
CA VAL A 190 17.47 22.35 0.73
C VAL A 190 16.47 21.31 0.25
N ALA A 191 16.97 20.22 -0.29
CA ALA A 191 16.20 19.03 -0.61
C ALA A 191 16.78 17.83 0.16
N ASN A 192 15.98 17.18 0.94
CA ASN A 192 16.31 15.87 1.50
C ASN A 192 15.68 14.82 0.58
N ILE A 193 16.52 14.16 -0.19
CA ILE A 193 16.09 13.10 -1.11
C ILE A 193 15.93 11.82 -0.29
N SER A 194 14.74 11.27 -0.29
CA SER A 194 14.40 10.05 0.45
C SER A 194 13.45 9.19 -0.38
N ASN A 195 13.79 7.92 -0.49
CA ASN A 195 12.93 6.91 -1.07
C ASN A 195 12.81 5.75 -0.06
N TYR A 196 11.60 5.48 0.38
CA TYR A 196 11.35 4.39 1.31
C TYR A 196 11.27 3.06 0.57
N LEU A 197 12.10 2.09 0.98
CA LEU A 197 12.02 0.71 0.52
C LEU A 197 11.09 -0.07 1.44
N MET A 198 9.90 -0.38 0.93
CA MET A 198 8.91 -1.19 1.61
C MET A 198 8.88 -2.58 0.99
N VAL A 199 9.14 -3.59 1.80
CA VAL A 199 9.10 -5.00 1.42
C VAL A 199 7.82 -5.62 1.97
N VAL A 200 7.13 -6.37 1.14
CA VAL A 200 5.93 -7.13 1.51
C VAL A 200 6.25 -8.62 1.45
N MET A 201 6.02 -9.30 2.54
CA MET A 201 6.16 -10.74 2.70
C MET A 201 4.87 -11.33 3.25
N GLY A 202 4.82 -12.66 3.35
CA GLY A 202 3.71 -13.31 4.02
C GLY A 202 2.81 -14.14 3.11
N ASP A 203 1.57 -14.27 3.53
CA ASP A 203 0.56 -15.16 2.95
C ASP A 203 -0.45 -14.44 2.04
N SER A 204 -1.61 -15.05 1.85
CA SER A 204 -2.70 -14.56 1.00
C SER A 204 -3.28 -13.20 1.42
N TYR A 205 -3.23 -12.87 2.72
CA TYR A 205 -3.70 -11.57 3.21
C TYR A 205 -2.73 -10.43 2.85
N SER A 206 -1.44 -10.74 2.74
CA SER A 206 -0.45 -9.80 2.22
C SER A 206 -0.52 -9.71 0.70
N SER A 207 -0.71 -10.85 -0.01
CA SER A 207 -0.69 -10.88 -1.48
C SER A 207 -1.90 -10.22 -2.13
N GLY A 208 -2.98 -10.01 -1.39
CA GLY A 208 -4.23 -9.45 -1.92
C GLY A 208 -5.12 -10.50 -2.59
N GLU A 209 -5.02 -11.76 -2.16
CA GLU A 209 -5.87 -12.85 -2.66
C GLU A 209 -7.35 -12.48 -2.58
N GLY A 210 -8.11 -12.92 -3.58
CA GLY A 210 -9.51 -12.52 -3.76
C GLY A 210 -9.69 -11.23 -4.55
N ASN A 211 -8.62 -10.47 -4.81
CA ASN A 211 -8.69 -9.17 -5.48
C ASN A 211 -7.74 -9.07 -6.68
N PRO A 212 -7.91 -9.91 -7.72
CA PRO A 212 -7.16 -9.75 -8.95
C PRO A 212 -7.41 -8.37 -9.56
N ARG A 213 -6.55 -7.90 -10.45
CA ARG A 213 -6.69 -6.58 -11.10
C ARG A 213 -8.06 -6.31 -11.70
N ASN A 214 -8.73 -7.35 -12.19
CA ASN A 214 -10.05 -7.27 -12.81
C ASN A 214 -11.20 -7.61 -11.85
N VAL A 215 -11.00 -7.60 -10.53
CA VAL A 215 -12.02 -7.93 -9.51
C VAL A 215 -13.28 -7.07 -9.65
N ASN A 216 -13.16 -5.81 -10.04
CA ASN A 216 -14.29 -4.92 -10.26
C ASN A 216 -15.21 -5.39 -11.40
N ALA A 217 -14.67 -6.04 -12.42
CA ALA A 217 -15.46 -6.63 -13.51
C ALA A 217 -16.29 -7.81 -12.99
N TRP A 218 -15.71 -8.66 -12.13
CA TRP A 218 -16.43 -9.76 -11.48
C TRP A 218 -17.51 -9.25 -10.52
N LEU A 219 -17.18 -8.28 -9.67
CA LEU A 219 -18.14 -7.68 -8.73
C LEU A 219 -19.35 -7.07 -9.45
N LYS A 220 -19.13 -6.42 -10.59
CA LYS A 220 -20.17 -5.78 -11.37
C LYS A 220 -21.06 -6.78 -12.09
N ASN A 221 -20.49 -7.83 -12.66
CA ASN A 221 -21.18 -8.70 -13.60
C ASN A 221 -21.56 -10.07 -13.01
N ARG A 222 -20.94 -10.48 -11.89
CA ARG A 222 -21.16 -11.80 -11.23
C ARG A 222 -21.11 -12.97 -12.22
N ILE A 223 -20.18 -12.91 -13.19
CA ILE A 223 -20.07 -13.89 -14.26
C ILE A 223 -19.49 -15.21 -13.74
N SER A 224 -20.14 -16.32 -14.13
CA SER A 224 -19.74 -17.67 -13.73
C SER A 224 -18.42 -18.16 -14.37
N SER A 225 -17.94 -17.48 -15.41
CA SER A 225 -16.70 -17.79 -16.12
C SER A 225 -15.68 -16.67 -15.95
N PHE A 226 -15.50 -16.20 -14.70
CA PHE A 226 -14.51 -15.18 -14.40
C PHE A 226 -13.10 -15.76 -14.48
N ASP A 227 -12.26 -15.15 -15.31
CA ASP A 227 -10.83 -15.46 -15.42
C ASP A 227 -10.06 -14.36 -14.66
N PRO A 228 -9.54 -14.66 -13.45
CA PRO A 228 -8.86 -13.68 -12.64
C PRO A 228 -7.52 -13.31 -13.28
N TYR A 229 -7.23 -12.03 -13.37
CA TYR A 229 -5.95 -11.52 -13.83
C TYR A 229 -5.14 -11.02 -12.63
N TRP A 230 -4.08 -11.75 -12.30
CA TRP A 230 -3.16 -11.41 -11.23
C TRP A 230 -1.93 -10.68 -11.77
N ASP A 231 -1.29 -9.91 -10.93
CA ASP A 231 0.03 -9.35 -11.23
C ASP A 231 1.10 -10.45 -11.22
N GLU A 232 0.88 -11.48 -10.39
CA GLU A 232 1.62 -12.72 -10.39
C GLU A 232 0.69 -13.89 -10.04
N ASP A 233 0.46 -14.78 -11.00
CA ASP A 233 -0.56 -15.83 -10.92
C ASP A 233 -0.26 -16.91 -9.89
N GLN A 234 1.04 -17.25 -9.70
CA GLN A 234 1.43 -18.37 -8.86
C GLN A 234 1.17 -18.12 -7.37
N CYS A 235 1.27 -16.86 -6.96
CA CYS A 235 1.08 -16.43 -5.59
C CYS A 235 -0.21 -15.62 -5.37
N ASN A 236 -1.06 -15.47 -6.38
CA ASN A 236 -2.24 -14.61 -6.33
C ASN A 236 -1.91 -13.21 -5.81
N ARG A 237 -0.76 -12.64 -6.25
CA ARG A 237 -0.36 -11.29 -5.86
C ARG A 237 -1.09 -10.24 -6.68
N SER A 238 -1.45 -9.15 -6.03
CA SER A 238 -2.19 -8.06 -6.65
C SER A 238 -1.78 -6.69 -6.11
N VAL A 239 -1.76 -5.70 -7.00
CA VAL A 239 -1.66 -4.27 -6.64
C VAL A 239 -2.78 -3.81 -5.71
N HIS A 240 -3.86 -4.58 -5.60
CA HIS A 240 -4.95 -4.31 -4.67
C HIS A 240 -4.66 -4.77 -3.24
N GLY A 241 -3.55 -5.48 -2.99
CA GLY A 241 -3.15 -5.90 -1.65
C GLY A 241 -3.08 -4.73 -0.66
N ALA A 242 -3.45 -4.96 0.60
CA ALA A 242 -3.46 -3.91 1.62
C ALA A 242 -2.08 -3.24 1.81
N PRO A 243 -0.95 -3.95 1.79
CA PRO A 243 0.35 -3.32 1.85
C PRO A 243 0.65 -2.40 0.65
N ALA A 244 0.20 -2.77 -0.56
CA ALA A 244 0.35 -1.91 -1.75
C ALA A 244 -0.47 -0.62 -1.60
N GLN A 245 -1.67 -0.68 -1.01
CA GLN A 245 -2.48 0.50 -0.69
C GLN A 245 -1.80 1.39 0.37
N ALA A 246 -1.14 0.79 1.36
CA ALA A 246 -0.37 1.55 2.36
C ALA A 246 0.82 2.27 1.71
N ALA A 247 1.55 1.62 0.81
CA ALA A 247 2.65 2.21 0.06
C ALA A 247 2.19 3.40 -0.79
N LEU A 248 1.06 3.28 -1.49
CA LEU A 248 0.47 4.37 -2.26
C LEU A 248 0.08 5.57 -1.37
N LYS A 249 -0.55 5.31 -0.22
CA LYS A 249 -0.90 6.35 0.76
C LYS A 249 0.35 7.05 1.31
N LEU A 250 1.41 6.31 1.61
CA LEU A 250 2.69 6.85 2.05
C LEU A 250 3.32 7.75 0.98
N GLU A 251 3.38 7.29 -0.26
CA GLU A 251 3.92 8.07 -1.38
C GLU A 251 3.14 9.36 -1.63
N ARG A 252 1.82 9.33 -1.47
CA ARG A 252 0.94 10.50 -1.60
C ARG A 252 0.96 11.45 -0.41
N SER A 253 1.52 11.04 0.73
CA SER A 253 1.57 11.86 1.94
C SER A 253 2.34 13.17 1.75
N SER A 254 3.35 13.15 0.88
CA SER A 254 4.16 14.32 0.54
C SER A 254 4.70 14.24 -0.89
N LYS A 255 4.82 15.41 -1.53
CA LYS A 255 5.51 15.51 -2.83
C LYS A 255 7.02 15.27 -2.74
N GLN A 256 7.58 15.24 -1.55
CA GLN A 256 8.99 14.95 -1.28
C GLN A 256 9.22 13.48 -0.89
N THR A 257 8.17 12.67 -0.83
CA THR A 257 8.24 11.23 -0.54
C THR A 257 8.15 10.44 -1.85
N SER A 258 8.91 9.37 -1.95
CA SER A 258 8.69 8.31 -2.91
C SER A 258 8.87 6.96 -2.23
N VAL A 259 8.20 5.93 -2.72
CA VAL A 259 8.20 4.59 -2.13
C VAL A 259 8.56 3.58 -3.20
N THR A 260 9.55 2.75 -2.92
CA THR A 260 9.82 1.52 -3.67
C THR A 260 9.09 0.39 -2.96
N LEU A 261 8.18 -0.29 -3.65
CA LEU A 261 7.45 -1.43 -3.13
C LEU A 261 7.97 -2.72 -3.76
N VAL A 262 8.44 -3.63 -2.92
CA VAL A 262 8.85 -4.98 -3.32
C VAL A 262 7.92 -5.97 -2.64
N ASP A 263 7.08 -6.66 -3.42
CA ASP A 263 6.11 -7.63 -2.90
C ASP A 263 6.49 -9.04 -3.34
N VAL A 264 6.85 -9.88 -2.37
CA VAL A 264 7.17 -11.30 -2.55
C VAL A 264 6.21 -12.21 -1.79
N SER A 265 5.14 -11.67 -1.21
CA SER A 265 4.12 -12.44 -0.51
C SER A 265 3.48 -13.48 -1.42
N CYS A 266 3.02 -14.59 -0.87
CA CYS A 266 2.50 -15.69 -1.66
C CYS A 266 1.35 -16.42 -0.96
N SER A 267 0.24 -16.53 -1.64
CA SER A 267 -0.94 -17.24 -1.14
C SER A 267 -0.59 -18.66 -0.68
N GLY A 268 -1.09 -19.06 0.48
CA GLY A 268 -0.80 -20.37 1.08
C GLY A 268 0.54 -20.47 1.80
N ALA A 269 1.34 -19.38 1.85
CA ALA A 269 2.61 -19.43 2.57
C ALA A 269 2.42 -19.68 4.06
N THR A 270 3.31 -20.49 4.61
CA THR A 270 3.55 -20.68 6.05
C THR A 270 4.94 -20.17 6.39
N VAL A 271 5.25 -20.04 7.68
CA VAL A 271 6.63 -19.73 8.10
C VAL A 271 7.60 -20.77 7.55
N ALA A 272 7.26 -22.05 7.68
CA ALA A 272 8.11 -23.15 7.23
C ALA A 272 8.17 -23.33 5.71
N LYS A 273 7.08 -23.00 4.99
CA LYS A 273 6.97 -23.12 3.51
C LYS A 273 6.52 -21.81 2.94
N GLY A 274 7.43 -21.00 2.51
CA GLY A 274 7.22 -19.66 2.00
C GLY A 274 8.27 -18.70 2.56
N ILE A 275 8.29 -18.46 3.88
CA ILE A 275 9.26 -17.53 4.47
C ILE A 275 10.65 -18.16 4.56
N LEU A 276 10.80 -19.25 5.34
CA LEU A 276 12.08 -19.88 5.69
C LEU A 276 12.38 -21.17 4.89
N GLY A 277 11.43 -21.67 4.13
CA GLY A 277 11.56 -22.84 3.26
C GLY A 277 10.97 -22.57 1.89
N SER A 278 11.40 -23.34 0.89
CA SER A 278 10.86 -23.21 -0.46
C SER A 278 9.35 -23.41 -0.45
N GLN A 279 8.67 -22.52 -1.11
CA GLN A 279 7.24 -22.63 -1.32
C GLN A 279 6.97 -23.69 -2.40
N TYR A 280 5.72 -24.17 -2.47
CA TYR A 280 5.34 -25.14 -3.50
C TYR A 280 5.69 -24.64 -4.91
N ARG A 281 5.90 -25.59 -5.85
CA ARG A 281 6.28 -25.35 -7.24
C ARG A 281 7.70 -24.81 -7.45
N GLY A 282 8.59 -25.01 -6.48
CA GLY A 282 10.02 -24.68 -6.63
C GLY A 282 10.32 -23.19 -6.58
N LEU A 283 9.43 -22.38 -6.01
CA LEU A 283 9.73 -20.99 -5.70
C LEU A 283 10.81 -20.92 -4.62
N PRO A 284 11.73 -19.94 -4.70
CA PRO A 284 12.68 -19.69 -3.63
C PRO A 284 11.92 -19.25 -2.36
N THR A 285 12.61 -19.24 -1.23
CA THR A 285 12.08 -18.62 -0.02
C THR A 285 11.82 -17.14 -0.24
N GLN A 286 10.87 -16.57 0.50
CA GLN A 286 10.63 -15.13 0.41
C GLN A 286 11.84 -14.32 0.89
N ILE A 287 12.60 -14.84 1.86
CA ILE A 287 13.87 -14.24 2.32
C ILE A 287 14.89 -14.19 1.17
N GLU A 288 15.11 -15.29 0.43
CA GLU A 288 16.01 -15.31 -0.72
C GLU A 288 15.54 -14.35 -1.81
N SER A 289 14.24 -14.36 -2.12
CA SER A 289 13.65 -13.47 -3.12
C SER A 289 13.85 -11.99 -2.78
N VAL A 290 13.61 -11.60 -1.52
CA VAL A 290 13.88 -10.24 -1.05
C VAL A 290 15.35 -9.89 -1.21
N SER A 291 16.25 -10.75 -0.69
CA SER A 291 17.70 -10.50 -0.76
C SER A 291 18.20 -10.32 -2.19
N GLU A 292 17.70 -11.14 -3.12
CA GLU A 292 18.06 -11.04 -4.53
C GLU A 292 17.58 -9.73 -5.17
N ILE A 293 16.36 -9.31 -4.84
CA ILE A 293 15.77 -8.10 -5.42
C ILE A 293 16.39 -6.83 -4.85
N VAL A 294 16.56 -6.75 -3.52
CA VAL A 294 16.98 -5.51 -2.88
C VAL A 294 18.50 -5.35 -2.82
N GLY A 295 19.26 -6.44 -2.97
CA GLY A 295 20.72 -6.45 -2.84
C GLY A 295 21.18 -5.85 -1.51
N ASP A 296 22.13 -4.94 -1.57
CA ASP A 296 22.72 -4.27 -0.38
C ASP A 296 21.88 -3.09 0.14
N ARG A 297 20.71 -2.82 -0.44
CA ARG A 297 19.89 -1.69 -0.01
C ARG A 297 19.22 -2.01 1.32
N GLU A 298 19.34 -1.09 2.29
CA GLU A 298 18.65 -1.19 3.58
C GLU A 298 17.13 -1.06 3.38
N ILE A 299 16.37 -1.94 4.05
CA ILE A 299 14.91 -1.99 4.02
C ILE A 299 14.37 -1.03 5.09
N ASP A 300 13.49 -0.12 4.70
CA ASP A 300 12.87 0.81 5.64
C ASP A 300 11.67 0.19 6.37
N ALA A 301 10.88 -0.63 5.69
CA ALA A 301 9.78 -1.36 6.30
C ALA A 301 9.63 -2.76 5.68
N VAL A 302 9.38 -3.75 6.54
CA VAL A 302 8.82 -5.04 6.15
C VAL A 302 7.38 -5.08 6.64
N VAL A 303 6.43 -5.33 5.75
CA VAL A 303 5.00 -5.49 6.09
C VAL A 303 4.57 -6.89 5.75
N MET A 304 4.01 -7.61 6.72
CA MET A 304 3.58 -8.99 6.47
C MET A 304 2.33 -9.39 7.25
N THR A 305 1.68 -10.42 6.74
CA THR A 305 0.67 -11.24 7.43
C THR A 305 1.11 -12.69 7.28
N ILE A 306 1.34 -13.40 8.36
CA ILE A 306 1.81 -14.79 8.34
C ILE A 306 1.41 -15.53 9.61
N GLY A 307 1.16 -16.84 9.51
CA GLY A 307 0.77 -17.71 10.62
C GLY A 307 -0.61 -18.33 10.47
N GLY A 308 -1.52 -17.71 9.70
CA GLY A 308 -2.87 -18.25 9.45
C GLY A 308 -2.84 -19.64 8.81
N ASN A 309 -1.99 -19.83 7.81
CA ASN A 309 -1.82 -21.13 7.17
C ASN A 309 -1.09 -22.13 8.06
N ASP A 310 -0.18 -21.65 8.94
CA ASP A 310 0.51 -22.50 9.93
C ASP A 310 -0.47 -23.14 10.90
N VAL A 311 -1.53 -22.42 11.31
CA VAL A 311 -2.59 -22.96 12.19
C VAL A 311 -3.73 -23.63 11.41
N GLY A 312 -3.64 -23.73 10.08
CA GLY A 312 -4.59 -24.47 9.26
C GLY A 312 -5.87 -23.72 8.90
N PHE A 313 -5.81 -22.40 8.70
CA PHE A 313 -6.95 -21.54 8.40
C PHE A 313 -7.88 -22.09 7.30
N ALA A 314 -7.33 -22.50 6.14
CA ALA A 314 -8.13 -23.08 5.05
C ALA A 314 -8.84 -24.37 5.45
N THR A 315 -8.18 -25.24 6.23
CA THR A 315 -8.73 -26.50 6.74
C THR A 315 -9.87 -26.22 7.73
N ILE A 316 -9.69 -25.25 8.63
CA ILE A 316 -10.74 -24.81 9.56
C ILE A 316 -11.98 -24.37 8.79
N LEU A 317 -11.82 -23.43 7.87
CA LEU A 317 -12.92 -22.90 7.08
C LEU A 317 -13.66 -23.99 6.30
N THR A 318 -12.91 -24.88 5.64
CA THR A 318 -13.50 -25.97 4.85
C THR A 318 -14.29 -26.93 5.73
N THR A 319 -13.73 -27.30 6.89
CA THR A 319 -14.42 -28.23 7.80
C THR A 319 -15.66 -27.58 8.42
N CYS A 320 -15.56 -26.33 8.89
CA CYS A 320 -16.70 -25.62 9.47
C CYS A 320 -17.81 -25.30 8.43
N ALA A 321 -17.43 -25.12 7.16
CA ALA A 321 -18.40 -24.97 6.09
C ALA A 321 -19.19 -26.26 5.78
N LEU A 322 -18.69 -27.43 6.20
CA LEU A 322 -19.29 -28.74 5.94
C LEU A 322 -19.91 -29.37 7.19
N GLN A 323 -19.47 -29.01 8.39
CA GLN A 323 -19.82 -29.66 9.65
C GLN A 323 -20.05 -28.62 10.75
N ALA A 324 -21.23 -28.67 11.38
CA ALA A 324 -21.48 -27.89 12.60
C ALA A 324 -20.64 -28.43 13.77
N ASN A 325 -20.34 -27.56 14.74
CA ASN A 325 -19.45 -27.86 15.86
C ASN A 325 -18.04 -28.31 15.39
N CYS A 326 -17.58 -27.71 14.33
CA CYS A 326 -16.31 -28.05 13.67
C CYS A 326 -15.08 -28.05 14.61
N PRO A 327 -15.00 -27.27 15.68
CA PRO A 327 -13.89 -27.33 16.63
C PRO A 327 -13.69 -28.70 17.26
N LEU A 328 -14.77 -29.45 17.43
CA LEU A 328 -14.76 -30.77 18.08
C LEU A 328 -14.60 -31.95 17.10
N THR A 329 -14.46 -31.67 15.82
CA THR A 329 -14.32 -32.68 14.77
C THR A 329 -12.86 -32.88 14.37
N GLU A 330 -12.58 -34.05 13.77
CA GLU A 330 -11.31 -34.29 13.10
C GLU A 330 -11.25 -33.55 11.78
N ALA A 331 -10.08 -32.97 11.49
CA ALA A 331 -9.81 -32.39 10.19
C ALA A 331 -9.36 -33.46 9.18
N THR A 332 -9.77 -33.32 7.93
CA THR A 332 -9.41 -34.26 6.86
C THR A 332 -8.12 -33.91 6.14
N SER A 333 -7.55 -32.73 6.39
CA SER A 333 -6.35 -32.22 5.71
C SER A 333 -5.33 -31.61 6.67
N ALA A 334 -4.06 -31.62 6.24
CA ALA A 334 -2.98 -30.98 6.97
C ALA A 334 -3.19 -29.45 7.07
N PRO A 335 -2.65 -28.80 8.11
CA PRO A 335 -1.83 -29.40 9.18
C PRO A 335 -2.65 -30.06 10.31
N LEU A 336 -3.96 -29.91 10.30
CA LEU A 336 -4.84 -30.27 11.42
C LEU A 336 -5.20 -31.77 11.48
N SER A 337 -5.04 -32.50 10.38
CA SER A 337 -5.42 -33.95 10.31
C SER A 337 -4.62 -34.89 11.21
N SER A 338 -3.52 -34.40 11.81
CA SER A 338 -2.74 -35.17 12.78
C SER A 338 -3.22 -35.04 14.23
N PHE A 339 -4.24 -34.21 14.47
CA PHE A 339 -4.79 -33.95 15.80
C PHE A 339 -6.17 -34.58 15.97
N PRO A 340 -6.57 -34.94 17.21
CA PRO A 340 -7.84 -35.57 17.47
C PRO A 340 -9.03 -34.64 17.19
N THR A 341 -8.84 -33.33 17.27
CA THR A 341 -9.85 -32.31 16.92
C THR A 341 -9.18 -31.07 16.36
N ILE A 342 -9.95 -30.28 15.60
CA ILE A 342 -9.49 -28.98 15.11
C ILE A 342 -9.04 -28.08 16.27
N ALA A 343 -9.81 -28.00 17.35
CA ALA A 343 -9.46 -27.16 18.51
C ALA A 343 -8.13 -27.56 19.15
N ALA A 344 -7.87 -28.85 19.30
CA ALA A 344 -6.59 -29.33 19.83
C ALA A 344 -5.42 -28.97 18.90
N GLY A 345 -5.61 -29.14 17.60
CA GLY A 345 -4.57 -28.77 16.61
C GLY A 345 -4.29 -27.27 16.56
N VAL A 346 -5.33 -26.43 16.56
CA VAL A 346 -5.17 -24.97 16.59
C VAL A 346 -4.42 -24.52 17.84
N GLN A 347 -4.74 -25.07 19.00
CA GLN A 347 -4.05 -24.74 20.25
C GLN A 347 -2.55 -25.09 20.17
N ASP A 348 -2.21 -26.28 19.70
CA ASP A 348 -0.82 -26.75 19.59
C ASP A 348 -0.02 -25.93 18.55
N LEU A 349 -0.57 -25.78 17.34
CA LEU A 349 0.08 -25.04 16.26
C LEU A 349 0.27 -23.56 16.60
N THR A 350 -0.72 -22.95 17.26
CA THR A 350 -0.61 -21.55 17.71
C THR A 350 0.50 -21.37 18.75
N ALA A 351 0.67 -22.34 19.66
CA ALA A 351 1.75 -22.29 20.64
C ALA A 351 3.14 -22.32 19.99
N GLY A 352 3.27 -22.93 18.80
CA GLY A 352 4.50 -22.96 18.02
C GLY A 352 4.86 -21.65 17.33
N LEU A 353 3.91 -20.72 17.14
CA LEU A 353 4.14 -19.50 16.34
C LEU A 353 5.19 -18.57 16.95
N ALA A 354 5.31 -18.51 18.27
CA ALA A 354 6.31 -17.66 18.92
C ALA A 354 7.74 -18.03 18.48
N SER A 355 8.06 -19.33 18.42
CA SER A 355 9.36 -19.81 17.93
C SER A 355 9.53 -19.60 16.43
N SER A 356 8.45 -19.73 15.66
CA SER A 356 8.44 -19.47 14.22
C SER A 356 8.75 -17.99 13.91
N TYR A 357 8.13 -17.07 14.63
CA TYR A 357 8.42 -15.64 14.48
C TYR A 357 9.84 -15.27 14.95
N ALA A 358 10.32 -15.88 16.02
CA ALA A 358 11.70 -15.71 16.46
C ALA A 358 12.70 -16.19 15.38
N ALA A 359 12.41 -17.31 14.70
CA ALA A 359 13.25 -17.80 13.60
C ALA A 359 13.26 -16.82 12.41
N ILE A 360 12.11 -16.23 12.04
CA ILE A 360 12.09 -15.16 11.03
C ILE A 360 12.92 -13.95 11.49
N ASN A 361 12.81 -13.59 12.77
CA ASN A 361 13.52 -12.42 13.31
C ASN A 361 15.04 -12.54 13.17
N THR A 362 15.61 -13.74 13.25
CA THR A 362 17.05 -13.92 13.03
C THR A 362 17.48 -13.49 11.63
N CYS A 363 16.59 -13.58 10.62
CA CYS A 363 16.89 -13.11 9.27
C CYS A 363 16.96 -11.57 9.18
N PHE A 364 16.42 -10.84 10.14
CA PHE A 364 16.48 -9.38 10.20
C PHE A 364 17.56 -8.85 11.15
N THR A 365 18.03 -9.68 12.08
CA THR A 365 19.03 -9.25 13.08
C THR A 365 20.45 -9.72 12.75
N ASP A 366 20.57 -10.83 12.03
CA ASP A 366 21.85 -11.47 11.75
C ASP A 366 22.19 -11.40 10.26
N SER A 367 23.46 -11.56 9.92
CA SER A 367 23.92 -11.58 8.52
C SER A 367 23.44 -12.80 7.73
N SER A 368 22.88 -13.78 8.40
CA SER A 368 22.26 -14.98 7.84
C SER A 368 21.37 -15.64 8.87
N CYS A 369 20.36 -16.38 8.40
CA CYS A 369 19.49 -17.17 9.24
C CYS A 369 19.40 -18.61 8.73
N GLU A 370 18.74 -19.48 9.49
CA GLU A 370 18.55 -20.87 9.14
C GLU A 370 17.18 -21.09 8.49
N GLY A 371 17.16 -21.72 7.35
CA GLY A 371 15.94 -22.16 6.69
C GLY A 371 15.42 -23.48 7.27
N THR A 372 14.19 -23.82 6.92
CA THR A 372 13.46 -24.99 7.49
C THR A 372 14.13 -26.32 7.19
N GLN A 373 14.93 -26.41 6.15
CA GLN A 373 15.68 -27.62 5.78
C GLN A 373 17.15 -27.57 6.22
N GLY A 374 17.50 -26.63 7.12
CA GLY A 374 18.88 -26.43 7.56
C GLY A 374 19.75 -25.67 6.56
N GLN A 375 19.16 -25.16 5.46
CA GLN A 375 19.88 -24.32 4.52
C GLN A 375 20.17 -22.95 5.14
N LYS A 376 21.33 -22.39 4.77
CA LYS A 376 21.69 -21.04 5.17
C LYS A 376 21.00 -20.04 4.25
N LEU A 377 20.17 -19.17 4.82
CA LEU A 377 19.51 -18.07 4.14
C LEU A 377 20.28 -16.77 4.36
N PRO A 378 20.22 -15.81 3.42
CA PRO A 378 20.80 -14.47 3.62
C PRO A 378 20.06 -13.72 4.72
N GLY A 379 20.79 -12.90 5.48
CA GLY A 379 20.16 -11.89 6.33
C GLY A 379 19.70 -10.70 5.51
N LEU A 380 18.65 -10.03 5.97
CA LEU A 380 18.08 -8.84 5.34
C LEU A 380 18.44 -7.61 6.17
N SER A 381 19.06 -6.62 5.55
CA SER A 381 19.46 -5.40 6.24
C SER A 381 18.27 -4.47 6.46
N LEU A 382 17.86 -4.28 7.71
CA LEU A 382 16.95 -3.21 8.07
C LEU A 382 17.73 -1.90 8.27
N GLY A 383 17.21 -0.80 7.74
CA GLY A 383 17.75 0.52 7.99
C GLY A 383 17.65 0.92 9.48
N LYS A 384 18.36 1.97 9.89
CA LYS A 384 18.38 2.42 11.31
C LYS A 384 16.99 2.68 11.91
N LYS A 385 16.00 2.99 11.08
CA LYS A 385 14.59 3.16 11.44
C LYS A 385 13.72 2.04 10.89
N GLY A 386 14.34 1.05 10.25
CA GLY A 386 13.62 -0.06 9.65
C GLY A 386 12.86 -0.85 10.71
N SER A 387 11.63 -1.17 10.39
CA SER A 387 10.72 -1.89 11.28
C SER A 387 10.01 -3.01 10.54
N VAL A 388 9.72 -4.06 11.29
CA VAL A 388 8.87 -5.16 10.82
C VAL A 388 7.46 -4.94 11.36
N PHE A 389 6.51 -4.79 10.45
CA PHE A 389 5.09 -4.62 10.73
C PHE A 389 4.37 -5.94 10.47
N LEU A 390 3.79 -6.53 11.50
CA LEU A 390 3.04 -7.77 11.39
C LEU A 390 1.55 -7.50 11.62
N ASN A 391 0.73 -7.76 10.59
CA ASN A 391 -0.71 -7.55 10.66
C ASN A 391 -1.41 -8.71 11.35
N SER A 392 -2.36 -8.40 12.20
CA SER A 392 -3.31 -9.38 12.74
C SER A 392 -4.29 -9.85 11.66
N TYR A 393 -4.85 -11.03 11.89
CA TYR A 393 -5.95 -11.54 11.07
C TYR A 393 -7.29 -10.94 11.50
N PRO A 394 -8.26 -10.89 10.57
CA PRO A 394 -9.55 -10.24 10.79
C PRO A 394 -10.45 -10.98 11.75
N ASP A 395 -11.31 -10.24 12.44
CA ASP A 395 -12.48 -10.82 13.04
C ASP A 395 -13.58 -11.07 11.99
N LEU A 396 -13.52 -12.24 11.36
CA LEU A 396 -14.47 -12.67 10.34
C LEU A 396 -15.90 -12.81 10.87
N ALA A 397 -16.05 -12.88 12.19
CA ALA A 397 -17.23 -13.38 12.87
C ALA A 397 -18.16 -12.29 13.39
N ARG A 398 -17.89 -11.01 13.12
CA ARG A 398 -18.69 -9.89 13.64
C ARG A 398 -19.61 -9.29 12.61
N SER A 399 -20.88 -9.12 13.00
CA SER A 399 -21.85 -8.30 12.27
C SER A 399 -21.52 -6.81 12.39
N GLN A 400 -22.25 -6.00 11.65
CA GLN A 400 -22.13 -4.54 11.74
C GLN A 400 -22.39 -4.00 13.16
N THR A 401 -23.27 -4.66 13.93
CA THR A 401 -23.57 -4.28 15.33
C THR A 401 -22.58 -4.85 16.34
N GLY A 402 -21.64 -5.66 15.90
CA GLY A 402 -20.65 -6.31 16.76
C GLY A 402 -21.09 -7.66 17.32
N ASP A 403 -22.28 -8.13 16.94
CA ASP A 403 -22.76 -9.45 17.33
C ASP A 403 -22.00 -10.54 16.57
N VAL A 404 -21.92 -11.73 17.16
CA VAL A 404 -21.32 -12.89 16.51
C VAL A 404 -22.25 -13.38 15.38
N CYS A 405 -21.66 -13.69 14.25
CA CYS A 405 -22.36 -14.18 13.06
C CYS A 405 -22.80 -15.66 13.18
N SER A 406 -23.78 -16.03 12.37
CA SER A 406 -23.82 -17.35 11.72
C SER A 406 -23.76 -17.14 10.20
N TYR A 407 -23.15 -18.06 9.48
CA TYR A 407 -23.00 -17.93 8.03
C TYR A 407 -23.02 -19.29 7.34
N ILE A 408 -24.08 -19.55 6.57
CA ILE A 408 -24.34 -20.84 5.90
C ILE A 408 -24.39 -21.98 6.93
N THR A 409 -23.39 -22.86 6.94
CA THR A 409 -23.30 -23.99 7.86
C THR A 409 -22.45 -23.71 9.09
N ILE A 410 -21.66 -22.62 9.05
CA ILE A 410 -20.84 -22.19 10.19
C ILE A 410 -21.77 -21.57 11.24
N THR A 411 -21.85 -22.20 12.39
CA THR A 411 -22.74 -21.79 13.47
C THR A 411 -22.19 -20.59 14.25
N GLU A 412 -23.02 -19.99 15.08
CA GLU A 412 -22.58 -18.94 16.00
C GLU A 412 -21.53 -19.48 17.00
N GLU A 413 -21.68 -20.72 17.43
CA GLU A 413 -20.73 -21.38 18.34
C GLU A 413 -19.38 -21.61 17.67
N ASP A 414 -19.35 -21.99 16.39
CA ASP A 414 -18.12 -22.14 15.63
C ASP A 414 -17.37 -20.80 15.51
N PHE A 415 -18.12 -19.73 15.22
CA PHE A 415 -17.53 -18.38 15.15
C PHE A 415 -17.09 -17.87 16.53
N ARG A 416 -17.81 -18.16 17.61
CA ARG A 416 -17.37 -17.80 18.98
C ARG A 416 -16.07 -18.50 19.31
N TRP A 417 -15.98 -19.79 19.02
CA TRP A 417 -14.73 -20.52 19.21
C TRP A 417 -13.59 -19.91 18.39
N ALA A 418 -13.81 -19.57 17.12
CA ALA A 418 -12.81 -18.96 16.27
C ALA A 418 -12.35 -17.60 16.81
N GLN A 419 -13.27 -16.80 17.33
CA GLN A 419 -12.94 -15.53 17.98
C GLN A 419 -12.06 -15.75 19.20
N ASP A 420 -12.41 -16.67 20.08
CA ASP A 420 -11.71 -16.89 21.34
C ASP A 420 -10.33 -17.53 21.12
N SER A 421 -10.25 -18.48 20.17
CA SER A 421 -9.07 -19.34 20.00
C SER A 421 -8.13 -18.88 18.89
N ILE A 422 -8.60 -18.06 17.95
CA ILE A 422 -7.81 -17.68 16.77
C ILE A 422 -7.67 -16.16 16.66
N LEU A 423 -8.79 -15.44 16.65
CA LEU A 423 -8.83 -14.06 16.18
C LEU A 423 -8.66 -13.02 17.27
N ASN A 424 -9.05 -13.31 18.50
CA ASN A 424 -9.09 -12.31 19.56
C ASN A 424 -7.74 -12.23 20.31
N PRO A 425 -7.02 -11.11 20.23
CA PRO A 425 -5.80 -10.94 21.00
C PRO A 425 -6.06 -10.74 22.50
N ASN A 426 -7.30 -10.40 22.89
CA ASN A 426 -7.71 -10.25 24.28
C ASN A 426 -9.12 -10.81 24.47
N PRO A 427 -9.28 -12.06 24.92
CA PRO A 427 -10.56 -12.72 25.08
C PRO A 427 -11.48 -12.05 26.10
N THR A 428 -10.96 -11.27 27.05
CA THR A 428 -11.76 -10.58 28.06
C THR A 428 -12.33 -9.23 27.58
N ASN A 429 -11.77 -8.68 26.50
CA ASN A 429 -12.26 -7.47 25.86
C ASN A 429 -11.97 -7.51 24.35
N PRO A 430 -12.89 -8.00 23.54
CA PRO A 430 -12.71 -8.11 22.08
C PRO A 430 -12.48 -6.78 21.38
N PHE A 431 -12.74 -5.66 22.04
CA PHE A 431 -12.51 -4.32 21.52
C PHE A 431 -11.34 -3.58 22.21
N ALA A 432 -10.59 -4.24 23.09
CA ALA A 432 -9.53 -3.59 23.86
C ALA A 432 -8.42 -2.99 22.99
N TYR A 433 -8.11 -3.63 21.88
CA TYR A 433 -7.11 -3.12 20.93
C TYR A 433 -7.61 -1.95 20.06
N ARG A 434 -8.87 -1.56 20.21
CA ARG A 434 -9.56 -0.52 19.46
C ARG A 434 -9.32 0.90 19.98
N THR A 435 -9.24 1.05 21.29
CA THR A 435 -9.33 2.34 21.96
C THR A 435 -7.98 2.96 22.25
N THR A 436 -6.90 2.26 21.97
CA THR A 436 -5.60 2.68 22.47
C THR A 436 -4.56 2.71 21.36
N ARG A 437 -4.53 3.83 20.66
CA ARG A 437 -3.33 4.26 19.95
C ARG A 437 -2.14 4.16 20.91
N GLY A 438 -1.25 3.19 20.69
CA GLY A 438 -0.03 3.04 21.48
C GLY A 438 -0.18 2.40 22.86
N ALA A 439 -1.35 1.89 23.25
CA ALA A 439 -1.41 1.02 24.42
C ALA A 439 -1.02 -0.40 24.01
N THR A 440 0.03 -0.88 24.61
CA THR A 440 0.37 -2.29 24.60
C THR A 440 -0.84 -3.08 25.11
N VAL A 441 -1.44 -3.89 24.25
CA VAL A 441 -2.36 -4.94 24.67
C VAL A 441 -1.64 -5.71 25.78
N PRO A 442 -2.25 -5.94 26.94
CA PRO A 442 -1.59 -6.74 27.97
C PRO A 442 -1.29 -8.12 27.42
N LEU A 443 -0.03 -8.38 27.13
CA LEU A 443 0.46 -9.59 26.45
C LEU A 443 0.16 -10.88 27.23
N SER A 444 -0.10 -10.77 28.53
CA SER A 444 -0.26 -11.90 29.43
C SER A 444 -1.51 -12.76 29.20
N ASN A 445 -2.54 -12.25 28.51
CA ASN A 445 -3.82 -12.95 28.34
C ASN A 445 -4.11 -13.39 26.90
N SER A 446 -3.20 -13.08 25.97
CA SER A 446 -3.42 -13.30 24.53
C SER A 446 -2.58 -14.42 23.93
N ALA A 447 -1.74 -15.07 24.72
CA ALA A 447 -0.74 -16.07 24.25
C ALA A 447 -1.35 -17.35 23.64
N GLY A 448 -2.66 -17.55 23.76
CA GLY A 448 -3.33 -18.77 23.27
C GLY A 448 -4.04 -18.63 21.92
N SER A 449 -3.98 -17.46 21.25
CA SER A 449 -4.63 -17.25 19.95
C SER A 449 -3.62 -16.84 18.88
N LEU A 450 -3.98 -17.02 17.61
CA LEU A 450 -3.16 -16.56 16.48
C LEU A 450 -2.86 -15.05 16.57
N ASN A 451 -3.87 -14.22 16.78
CA ASN A 451 -3.67 -12.79 16.94
C ASN A 451 -2.95 -12.43 18.25
N GLY A 452 -3.03 -13.27 19.28
CA GLY A 452 -2.20 -13.17 20.47
C GLY A 452 -0.73 -13.41 20.17
N ALA A 453 -0.42 -14.42 19.35
CA ALA A 453 0.95 -14.66 18.91
C ALA A 453 1.48 -13.49 18.05
N VAL A 454 0.65 -12.90 17.19
CA VAL A 454 0.99 -11.67 16.44
C VAL A 454 1.29 -10.52 17.39
N ALA A 455 0.44 -10.26 18.40
CA ALA A 455 0.65 -9.21 19.37
C ALA A 455 1.98 -9.38 20.15
N ASN A 456 2.34 -10.64 20.47
CA ASN A 456 3.56 -10.97 21.20
C ASN A 456 4.85 -10.69 20.41
N THR A 457 4.80 -10.49 19.11
CA THR A 457 5.97 -10.12 18.31
C THR A 457 6.56 -8.77 18.67
N ALA A 458 5.83 -7.94 19.42
CA ALA A 458 6.37 -6.73 20.06
C ALA A 458 7.61 -7.03 20.92
N THR A 459 7.70 -8.22 21.51
CA THR A 459 8.88 -8.66 22.29
C THR A 459 10.12 -8.90 21.43
N LEU A 460 9.95 -9.07 20.12
CA LEU A 460 11.02 -9.16 19.11
C LEU A 460 11.43 -7.79 18.58
N GLY A 461 10.80 -6.70 19.04
CA GLY A 461 10.98 -5.36 18.51
C GLY A 461 10.16 -5.07 17.26
N TRP A 462 9.27 -5.98 16.85
CA TRP A 462 8.35 -5.75 15.74
C TRP A 462 7.20 -4.82 16.13
N GLN A 463 6.50 -4.32 15.13
CA GLN A 463 5.31 -3.48 15.27
C GLN A 463 4.07 -4.30 14.90
N PRO A 464 3.39 -4.95 15.85
CA PRO A 464 2.16 -5.66 15.56
C PRO A 464 1.03 -4.68 15.24
N ILE A 465 0.38 -4.86 14.11
CA ILE A 465 -0.78 -4.05 13.68
C ILE A 465 -2.05 -4.82 14.07
N MET A 466 -2.66 -4.41 15.17
CA MET A 466 -3.76 -5.15 15.79
C MET A 466 -5.16 -4.66 15.38
N GLY A 467 -5.26 -3.47 14.83
CA GLY A 467 -6.55 -2.81 14.59
C GLY A 467 -7.08 -2.93 13.16
N THR A 468 -6.63 -3.90 12.38
CA THR A 468 -6.97 -3.99 10.95
C THR A 468 -8.45 -4.26 10.64
N TRP A 469 -9.30 -4.52 11.66
CA TRP A 469 -10.66 -5.04 11.46
C TRP A 469 -11.77 -4.28 12.17
N ILE A 470 -11.43 -3.30 12.93
CA ILE A 470 -12.40 -2.54 13.71
C ILE A 470 -12.30 -1.08 13.29
N ASP A 471 -13.40 -0.56 12.77
CA ASP A 471 -13.54 0.85 12.48
C ASP A 471 -13.18 1.67 13.72
N THR A 472 -12.33 2.67 13.56
CA THR A 472 -11.93 3.59 14.64
C THR A 472 -12.98 4.66 14.93
N GLY A 473 -14.19 4.50 14.40
CA GLY A 473 -15.34 5.35 14.72
C GLY A 473 -15.74 5.31 16.20
N THR A 474 -16.68 6.13 16.58
CA THR A 474 -17.17 6.26 17.95
C THR A 474 -17.97 5.04 18.44
N GLU A 475 -18.46 4.22 17.48
CA GLU A 475 -19.24 3.02 17.76
C GLU A 475 -18.51 1.76 17.28
N PRO A 476 -18.61 0.65 18.03
CA PRO A 476 -18.03 -0.62 17.63
C PRO A 476 -18.81 -1.24 16.47
N THR A 477 -18.29 -1.09 15.25
CA THR A 477 -18.80 -1.75 14.07
C THR A 477 -17.91 -2.92 13.69
N GLY A 478 -18.48 -4.10 13.47
CA GLY A 478 -17.80 -5.24 12.91
C GLY A 478 -17.95 -5.26 11.38
N HIS A 479 -16.96 -5.81 10.70
CA HIS A 479 -16.91 -5.90 9.25
C HIS A 479 -16.74 -7.34 8.75
N GLY A 480 -17.15 -8.31 9.57
CA GLY A 480 -17.07 -9.74 9.23
C GLY A 480 -18.05 -10.14 8.12
N VAL A 481 -18.12 -11.44 7.86
CA VAL A 481 -18.86 -12.00 6.71
C VAL A 481 -20.37 -11.73 6.73
N CYS A 482 -20.94 -11.45 7.90
CA CYS A 482 -22.37 -11.14 8.07
C CYS A 482 -22.66 -9.65 8.26
N ALA A 483 -21.70 -8.77 8.05
CA ALA A 483 -21.90 -7.32 8.15
C ALA A 483 -22.62 -6.71 6.93
N GLY A 484 -23.18 -7.52 6.05
CA GLY A 484 -23.93 -7.09 4.87
C GLY A 484 -23.07 -6.23 3.93
N ASN A 485 -23.56 -5.05 3.59
CA ASN A 485 -22.83 -4.12 2.70
C ASN A 485 -21.64 -3.41 3.38
N GLN A 486 -21.50 -3.56 4.68
CA GLN A 486 -20.34 -3.07 5.45
C GLN A 486 -19.25 -4.13 5.61
N SER A 487 -19.45 -5.34 5.09
CA SER A 487 -18.47 -6.40 5.17
C SER A 487 -17.18 -6.03 4.41
N TRP A 488 -16.04 -6.21 5.06
CA TRP A 488 -14.72 -6.11 4.45
C TRP A 488 -14.21 -7.45 3.93
N ILE A 489 -15.00 -8.50 4.11
CA ILE A 489 -14.66 -9.88 3.80
C ILE A 489 -15.59 -10.41 2.72
N PHE A 490 -15.05 -11.13 1.76
CA PHE A 490 -15.85 -11.97 0.91
C PHE A 490 -16.40 -13.15 1.71
N GLY A 491 -17.68 -13.48 1.51
CA GLY A 491 -18.23 -14.76 1.93
C GLY A 491 -17.69 -15.91 1.07
N LEU A 492 -18.39 -17.05 1.05
CA LEU A 492 -18.05 -18.14 0.13
C LEU A 492 -18.27 -17.70 -1.32
N THR A 493 -17.19 -17.62 -2.09
CA THR A 493 -17.21 -17.17 -3.49
C THR A 493 -17.29 -18.33 -4.49
N GLY A 494 -17.12 -19.57 -4.02
CA GLY A 494 -17.04 -20.78 -4.86
C GLY A 494 -18.23 -21.05 -5.79
N PHE A 495 -19.40 -20.54 -5.45
CA PHE A 495 -20.62 -20.66 -6.28
C PHE A 495 -20.62 -19.78 -7.51
N SER A 496 -19.69 -18.84 -7.61
CA SER A 496 -19.54 -17.89 -8.71
C SER A 496 -18.34 -18.18 -9.62
N GLY A 497 -17.71 -19.34 -9.48
CA GLY A 497 -16.56 -19.75 -10.30
C GLY A 497 -15.22 -19.12 -9.87
N PHE A 498 -15.21 -18.33 -8.79
CA PHE A 498 -14.01 -17.70 -8.26
C PHE A 498 -13.84 -18.08 -6.78
N THR A 499 -13.12 -19.17 -6.52
CA THR A 499 -13.00 -19.77 -5.18
C THR A 499 -11.94 -19.08 -4.30
N SER A 500 -10.91 -18.51 -4.90
CA SER A 500 -9.74 -17.97 -4.18
C SER A 500 -10.05 -16.77 -3.27
N GLY A 501 -11.19 -16.10 -3.48
CA GLY A 501 -11.61 -14.98 -2.65
C GLY A 501 -12.35 -15.35 -1.36
N SER A 502 -12.69 -16.62 -1.16
CA SER A 502 -13.51 -17.02 0.01
C SER A 502 -12.83 -16.68 1.33
N PHE A 503 -13.53 -15.95 2.18
CA PHE A 503 -13.05 -15.44 3.49
C PHE A 503 -11.80 -14.57 3.45
N HIS A 504 -11.44 -14.06 2.26
CA HIS A 504 -10.40 -13.04 2.12
C HIS A 504 -11.01 -11.64 2.10
N PRO A 505 -10.20 -10.60 2.37
CA PRO A 505 -10.69 -9.23 2.29
C PRO A 505 -11.21 -8.90 0.89
N ASN A 506 -12.31 -8.19 0.82
CA ASN A 506 -12.82 -7.61 -0.42
C ASN A 506 -12.08 -6.28 -0.73
N PRO A 507 -12.32 -5.62 -1.87
CA PRO A 507 -11.63 -4.37 -2.20
C PRO A 507 -11.77 -3.28 -1.14
N LEU A 508 -12.94 -3.18 -0.50
CA LEU A 508 -13.15 -2.22 0.60
C LEU A 508 -12.28 -2.59 1.80
N GLY A 509 -12.26 -3.86 2.19
CA GLY A 509 -11.43 -4.35 3.29
C GLY A 509 -9.95 -4.10 3.06
N LEU A 510 -9.44 -4.37 1.85
CA LEU A 510 -8.04 -4.11 1.52
C LEU A 510 -7.69 -2.62 1.56
N ALA A 511 -8.59 -1.75 1.09
CA ALA A 511 -8.38 -0.30 1.13
C ALA A 511 -8.32 0.23 2.57
N GLU A 512 -9.21 -0.26 3.45
CA GLU A 512 -9.23 0.12 4.86
C GLU A 512 -8.04 -0.45 5.62
N MET A 513 -7.69 -1.71 5.41
CA MET A 513 -6.46 -2.31 5.96
C MET A 513 -5.21 -1.54 5.54
N GLY A 514 -5.11 -1.18 4.26
CA GLY A 514 -4.01 -0.35 3.76
C GLY A 514 -3.96 1.02 4.46
N GLY A 515 -5.13 1.59 4.79
CA GLY A 515 -5.23 2.81 5.59
C GLY A 515 -4.72 2.63 7.02
N ILE A 516 -5.02 1.50 7.64
CA ILE A 516 -4.57 1.17 8.99
C ILE A 516 -3.06 0.94 9.01
N ILE A 517 -2.54 0.11 8.10
CA ILE A 517 -1.10 -0.12 7.95
C ILE A 517 -0.35 1.21 7.81
N TYR A 518 -0.81 2.08 6.91
CA TYR A 518 -0.22 3.41 6.72
C TYR A 518 -0.22 4.24 8.02
N ARG A 519 -1.34 4.28 8.76
CA ARG A 519 -1.42 5.05 10.02
C ARG A 519 -0.46 4.52 11.07
N GLU A 520 -0.35 3.20 11.21
CA GLU A 520 0.55 2.57 12.19
C GLU A 520 2.02 2.80 11.82
N MET A 521 2.38 2.69 10.55
CA MET A 521 3.70 3.05 10.06
C MET A 521 4.05 4.50 10.41
N MET A 522 3.16 5.45 10.13
CA MET A 522 3.38 6.87 10.46
C MET A 522 3.45 7.11 11.97
N ALA A 523 2.69 6.37 12.78
CA ALA A 523 2.71 6.49 14.24
C ALA A 523 4.01 5.97 14.86
N SER A 524 4.65 4.99 14.24
CA SER A 524 5.96 4.46 14.67
C SER A 524 7.14 5.37 14.32
N GLY A 525 6.91 6.49 13.64
CA GLY A 525 7.95 7.47 13.26
C GLY A 525 8.63 7.17 11.93
N PHE A 526 7.96 6.40 11.11
CA PHE A 526 8.37 6.08 9.73
C PHE A 526 8.38 7.33 8.83
#